data_8bf17a02f76791720d08e63dc9782f54
#
_entry.id   8bf17a02f76791720d08e63dc9782f54
#
_cell.length_a   1.000
_cell.length_b   1.000
_cell.length_c   1.000
_cell.angle_alpha   90.00
_cell.angle_beta   90.00
_cell.angle_gamma   90.00
#
_symmetry.space_group_name_H-M   'P 1'
#
loop_
_entity.id
_entity.type
_entity.pdbx_description
1 polymer ?
#
loop_
_entity_poly.entity_id
_entity_poly.type
_entity_poly.pdbx_seq_one_letter_code
_entity_poly.pdbx_strand_id
1 'polypeptide(L)'
;AEIVVHNTLSESTSLHWHGLYLPNKEDGVPYLTQMPIEPGATHTYRFPIVQSGTHWYHSHSGFQEQLGLYGSLVLLKKKTDTTFRKGKDDIPSIPLILSDWTDLKPKEVNRMLRNANDWPAIKKGSIQSYSEALKTGHLITKLRSEWKRMSAMDVSDVYYDRFLINGKNKSQLSQFKAGDTVRLRV
;
A
#
# COMPACT_ATOMS: atom_id res chain seq x y z
N ALA A 1 -6.22 18.12 13.98
CA ALA A 1 -7.20 17.26 13.28
C ALA A 1 -8.08 16.55 14.29
N GLU A 2 -9.28 16.25 13.86
CA GLU A 2 -10.20 15.31 14.51
C GLU A 2 -10.73 14.40 13.42
N ILE A 3 -10.50 13.10 13.57
CA ILE A 3 -10.89 12.10 12.57
C ILE A 3 -11.66 11.00 13.28
N VAL A 4 -12.93 10.86 12.88
CA VAL A 4 -13.82 9.83 13.42
C VAL A 4 -13.82 8.63 12.49
N VAL A 5 -13.47 7.48 13.01
CA VAL A 5 -13.44 6.20 12.30
C VAL A 5 -14.52 5.30 12.86
N HIS A 6 -15.50 4.94 12.04
CA HIS A 6 -16.51 3.95 12.36
C HIS A 6 -16.20 2.64 11.66
N ASN A 7 -15.98 1.57 12.44
CA ASN A 7 -15.62 0.28 11.88
C ASN A 7 -16.89 -0.49 11.43
N THR A 8 -17.10 -0.57 10.14
CA THR A 8 -18.18 -1.36 9.52
C THR A 8 -17.73 -2.73 9.01
N LEU A 9 -16.47 -3.09 9.24
CA LEU A 9 -15.95 -4.41 8.89
C LEU A 9 -16.46 -5.46 9.87
N SER A 10 -16.40 -6.73 9.46
CA SER A 10 -16.72 -7.88 10.33
C SER A 10 -15.57 -8.27 11.27
N GLU A 11 -14.46 -7.56 11.23
CA GLU A 11 -13.26 -7.79 12.06
C GLU A 11 -12.75 -6.47 12.65
N SER A 12 -11.94 -6.56 13.69
CA SER A 12 -11.35 -5.39 14.33
C SER A 12 -10.34 -4.71 13.39
N THR A 13 -10.21 -3.40 13.51
CA THR A 13 -9.32 -2.57 12.68
C THR A 13 -8.59 -1.52 13.49
N SER A 14 -7.65 -0.83 12.86
CA SER A 14 -7.02 0.40 13.33
C SER A 14 -6.52 1.20 12.14
N LEU A 15 -6.30 2.51 12.29
CA LEU A 15 -5.68 3.33 11.26
C LEU A 15 -4.41 3.98 11.78
N HIS A 16 -3.33 3.75 11.07
CA HIS A 16 -2.05 4.42 11.26
C HIS A 16 -1.91 5.59 10.28
N TRP A 17 -1.36 6.70 10.77
CA TRP A 17 -1.14 7.94 10.02
C TRP A 17 0.33 8.02 9.61
N HIS A 18 0.67 7.38 8.52
CA HIS A 18 2.05 7.14 8.13
C HIS A 18 2.82 8.43 7.84
N GLY A 19 3.92 8.63 8.57
CA GLY A 19 4.81 9.77 8.41
C GLY A 19 4.36 11.05 9.11
N LEU A 20 3.35 11.01 9.99
CA LEU A 20 2.95 12.15 10.78
C LEU A 20 3.67 12.17 12.16
N TYR A 21 3.99 13.38 12.61
CA TYR A 21 4.42 13.62 13.99
C TYR A 21 3.18 13.80 14.87
N LEU A 22 2.83 12.78 15.64
CA LEU A 22 1.66 12.78 16.50
C LEU A 22 1.98 12.25 17.91
N PRO A 23 1.09 12.53 18.88
CA PRO A 23 1.15 11.86 20.18
C PRO A 23 1.01 10.33 20.00
N ASN A 24 1.83 9.58 20.73
CA ASN A 24 1.89 8.12 20.65
C ASN A 24 0.50 7.43 20.70
N LYS A 25 -0.40 7.90 21.57
CA LYS A 25 -1.76 7.35 21.71
C LYS A 25 -2.66 7.54 20.50
N GLU A 26 -2.27 8.36 19.51
CA GLU A 26 -3.00 8.63 18.28
C GLU A 26 -2.39 7.93 17.06
N ASP A 27 -1.32 7.14 17.28
CA ASP A 27 -0.53 6.51 16.20
C ASP A 27 -1.22 5.32 15.53
N GLY A 28 -2.24 4.77 16.16
CA GLY A 28 -3.09 3.75 15.53
C GLY A 28 -2.52 2.33 15.50
N VAL A 29 -1.49 2.03 16.29
CA VAL A 29 -0.90 0.69 16.35
C VAL A 29 -1.63 -0.17 17.39
N PRO A 30 -2.33 -1.26 16.97
CA PRO A 30 -3.12 -2.08 17.87
C PRO A 30 -2.27 -2.71 18.98
N TYR A 31 -2.80 -2.73 20.20
CA TYR A 31 -2.18 -3.29 21.41
C TYR A 31 -0.90 -2.58 21.88
N LEU A 32 -0.38 -1.62 21.11
CA LEU A 32 0.79 -0.82 21.48
C LEU A 32 0.41 0.61 21.85
N THR A 33 -0.30 1.31 20.97
CA THR A 33 -0.68 2.72 21.19
C THR A 33 -2.17 2.88 21.47
N GLN A 34 -2.98 1.92 21.07
CA GLN A 34 -4.43 1.87 21.31
C GLN A 34 -4.96 0.45 21.29
N MET A 35 -6.18 0.25 21.76
CA MET A 35 -6.92 -1.00 21.51
C MET A 35 -7.49 -0.99 20.10
N PRO A 36 -7.62 -2.16 19.43
CA PRO A 36 -8.31 -2.26 18.15
C PRO A 36 -9.72 -1.65 18.21
N ILE A 37 -10.19 -1.16 17.07
CA ILE A 37 -11.55 -0.68 16.89
C ILE A 37 -12.41 -1.90 16.50
N GLU A 38 -13.23 -2.36 17.42
CA GLU A 38 -14.07 -3.55 17.21
C GLU A 38 -15.15 -3.33 16.15
N PRO A 39 -15.71 -4.40 15.53
CA PRO A 39 -16.83 -4.29 14.61
C PRO A 39 -18.00 -3.48 15.20
N GLY A 40 -18.51 -2.50 14.45
CA GLY A 40 -19.57 -1.59 14.88
C GLY A 40 -19.13 -0.48 15.83
N ALA A 41 -17.90 -0.52 16.33
CA ALA A 41 -17.37 0.53 17.22
C ALA A 41 -16.87 1.76 16.45
N THR A 42 -16.76 2.86 17.19
CA THR A 42 -16.24 4.14 16.67
C THR A 42 -15.05 4.59 17.51
N HIS A 43 -14.00 5.04 16.87
CA HIS A 43 -12.84 5.65 17.50
C HIS A 43 -12.59 7.05 16.93
N THR A 44 -12.16 7.98 17.78
CA THR A 44 -11.87 9.35 17.35
C THR A 44 -10.41 9.68 17.63
N TYR A 45 -9.66 9.90 16.57
CA TYR A 45 -8.28 10.37 16.63
C TYR A 45 -8.26 11.91 16.76
N ARG A 46 -7.45 12.45 17.68
CA ARG A 46 -7.30 13.89 17.91
C ARG A 46 -5.84 14.27 18.05
N PHE A 47 -5.30 14.96 17.07
CA PHE A 47 -3.91 15.40 17.09
C PHE A 47 -3.70 16.74 16.38
N PRO A 48 -2.67 17.52 16.79
CA PRO A 48 -2.30 18.74 16.10
C PRO A 48 -1.67 18.40 14.76
N ILE A 49 -1.94 19.22 13.74
CA ILE A 49 -1.24 19.16 12.45
C ILE A 49 -0.07 20.13 12.52
N VAL A 50 1.14 19.62 12.68
CA VAL A 50 2.37 20.40 12.84
C VAL A 50 3.26 20.39 11.60
N GLN A 51 2.87 19.63 10.56
CA GLN A 51 3.65 19.47 9.34
C GLN A 51 2.76 19.61 8.10
N SER A 52 3.38 19.80 6.95
CA SER A 52 2.73 19.79 5.65
C SER A 52 3.47 18.83 4.72
N GLY A 53 2.76 18.21 3.79
CA GLY A 53 3.38 17.27 2.87
C GLY A 53 2.39 16.29 2.29
N THR A 54 2.93 15.29 1.62
CA THR A 54 2.21 14.14 1.10
C THR A 54 2.47 12.96 2.01
N HIS A 55 1.43 12.45 2.59
CA HIS A 55 1.40 11.33 3.54
C HIS A 55 0.31 10.36 3.11
N TRP A 56 0.19 9.27 3.83
CA TRP A 56 -0.88 8.30 3.64
C TRP A 56 -1.33 7.71 4.98
N TYR A 57 -2.48 7.09 4.99
CA TYR A 57 -2.96 6.30 6.11
C TYR A 57 -3.24 4.88 5.65
N HIS A 58 -3.12 3.92 6.55
CA HIS A 58 -3.42 2.53 6.26
C HIS A 58 -3.84 1.78 7.53
N SER A 59 -4.46 0.63 7.34
CA SER A 59 -4.72 -0.27 8.46
C SER A 59 -3.42 -0.83 9.02
N HIS A 60 -3.36 -0.96 10.32
CA HIS A 60 -2.29 -1.66 11.02
C HIS A 60 -2.78 -2.99 11.63
N SER A 61 -3.86 -3.55 11.08
CA SER A 61 -4.51 -4.77 11.54
C SER A 61 -4.48 -5.85 10.46
N GLY A 62 -3.93 -7.02 10.79
CA GLY A 62 -3.89 -8.17 9.90
C GLY A 62 -3.30 -7.89 8.52
N PHE A 63 -4.05 -8.23 7.47
CA PHE A 63 -3.69 -7.97 6.07
C PHE A 63 -4.62 -6.93 5.42
N GLN A 64 -5.26 -6.08 6.20
CA GLN A 64 -6.25 -5.12 5.70
C GLN A 64 -5.62 -4.07 4.77
N GLU A 65 -4.38 -3.67 5.03
CA GLU A 65 -3.61 -2.79 4.13
C GLU A 65 -3.48 -3.45 2.73
N GLN A 66 -3.05 -4.71 2.67
CA GLN A 66 -2.89 -5.46 1.42
C GLN A 66 -4.24 -5.72 0.72
N LEU A 67 -5.34 -5.67 1.45
CA LEU A 67 -6.71 -5.75 0.93
C LEU A 67 -7.29 -4.39 0.51
N GLY A 68 -6.50 -3.31 0.59
CA GLY A 68 -6.87 -1.99 0.08
C GLY A 68 -7.34 -0.99 1.13
N LEU A 69 -7.17 -1.28 2.42
CA LEU A 69 -7.50 -0.30 3.48
C LEU A 69 -6.34 0.70 3.67
N TYR A 70 -6.20 1.59 2.73
CA TYR A 70 -5.25 2.71 2.73
C TYR A 70 -5.78 3.90 1.92
N GLY A 71 -5.20 5.07 2.13
CA GLY A 71 -5.56 6.26 1.38
C GLY A 71 -4.52 7.38 1.51
N SER A 72 -4.55 8.33 0.59
CA SER A 72 -3.68 9.50 0.63
C SER A 72 -4.10 10.48 1.71
N LEU A 73 -3.13 11.12 2.34
CA LEU A 73 -3.32 12.18 3.30
C LEU A 73 -2.43 13.37 2.91
N VAL A 74 -3.03 14.39 2.31
CA VAL A 74 -2.30 15.57 1.85
C VAL A 74 -2.54 16.73 2.82
N LEU A 75 -1.48 17.17 3.48
CA LEU A 75 -1.50 18.30 4.41
C LEU A 75 -0.97 19.55 3.70
N LEU A 76 -1.87 20.49 3.43
CA LEU A 76 -1.53 21.72 2.73
C LEU A 76 -1.09 22.79 3.71
N LYS A 77 -0.11 23.61 3.33
CA LYS A 77 0.25 24.80 4.07
C LYS A 77 -0.89 25.82 4.06
N LYS A 78 -1.13 26.44 5.20
CA LYS A 78 -2.05 27.60 5.24
C LYS A 78 -1.41 28.76 4.50
N LYS A 79 -2.23 29.58 3.81
CA LYS A 79 -1.75 30.81 3.15
C LYS A 79 -1.15 31.83 4.12
N THR A 80 -1.51 31.75 5.41
CA THR A 80 -0.98 32.58 6.50
C THR A 80 0.33 32.05 7.07
N ASP A 81 0.81 30.87 6.65
CA ASP A 81 2.09 30.31 7.09
C ASP A 81 3.23 31.15 6.50
N THR A 82 4.19 31.56 7.34
CA THR A 82 5.35 32.38 6.94
C THR A 82 6.23 31.68 5.90
N THR A 83 6.15 30.36 5.81
CA THR A 83 6.88 29.55 4.82
C THR A 83 6.08 29.26 3.55
N PHE A 84 4.86 29.81 3.41
CA PHE A 84 4.02 29.63 2.23
C PHE A 84 4.61 30.38 1.03
N ARG A 85 4.71 29.68 -0.09
CA ARG A 85 5.24 30.21 -1.36
C ARG A 85 4.14 30.27 -2.39
N LYS A 86 3.63 31.50 -2.65
CA LYS A 86 2.65 31.76 -3.70
C LYS A 86 3.18 31.29 -5.07
N GLY A 87 2.34 30.69 -5.89
CA GLY A 87 2.73 30.11 -7.19
C GLY A 87 3.49 28.78 -7.09
N LYS A 88 3.70 28.28 -5.88
CA LYS A 88 4.32 26.97 -5.64
C LYS A 88 3.48 26.10 -4.70
N ASP A 89 3.09 26.62 -3.56
CA ASP A 89 2.35 25.84 -2.57
C ASP A 89 0.82 25.83 -2.85
N ASP A 90 0.34 26.73 -3.72
CA ASP A 90 -1.05 26.86 -4.20
C ASP A 90 -1.32 26.25 -5.59
N ILE A 91 -0.33 25.60 -6.21
CA ILE A 91 -0.54 24.86 -7.46
C ILE A 91 -1.53 23.72 -7.23
N PRO A 92 -2.55 23.55 -8.12
CA PRO A 92 -3.46 22.41 -8.06
C PRO A 92 -2.69 21.09 -7.94
N SER A 93 -3.07 20.24 -6.99
CA SER A 93 -2.38 19.01 -6.75
C SER A 93 -3.32 17.82 -6.76
N ILE A 94 -2.82 16.71 -7.29
CA ILE A 94 -3.53 15.43 -7.41
C ILE A 94 -2.75 14.40 -6.63
N PRO A 95 -3.33 13.80 -5.58
CA PRO A 95 -2.72 12.66 -4.92
C PRO A 95 -2.83 11.42 -5.82
N LEU A 96 -1.73 10.69 -5.95
CA LEU A 96 -1.65 9.42 -6.66
C LEU A 96 -1.11 8.37 -5.70
N ILE A 97 -1.94 7.42 -5.33
CA ILE A 97 -1.50 6.20 -4.66
C ILE A 97 -1.30 5.14 -5.73
N LEU A 98 -0.07 4.69 -5.86
CA LEU A 98 0.28 3.54 -6.69
C LEU A 98 0.26 2.30 -5.80
N SER A 99 -0.36 1.24 -6.25
CA SER A 99 -0.41 -0.01 -5.49
C SER A 99 -0.38 -1.22 -6.40
N ASP A 100 0.20 -2.27 -5.87
CA ASP A 100 0.23 -3.60 -6.45
C ASP A 100 -0.99 -4.39 -5.97
N TRP A 101 -1.57 -5.18 -6.85
CA TRP A 101 -2.74 -5.99 -6.52
C TRP A 101 -2.56 -7.43 -7.00
N THR A 102 -2.86 -8.38 -6.12
CA THR A 102 -2.96 -9.79 -6.47
C THR A 102 -4.36 -10.31 -6.15
N ASP A 103 -4.87 -11.19 -6.99
CA ASP A 103 -6.16 -11.86 -6.77
C ASP A 103 -6.04 -13.06 -5.80
N LEU A 104 -4.82 -13.35 -5.33
CA LEU A 104 -4.56 -14.37 -4.30
C LEU A 104 -4.99 -13.88 -2.91
N LYS A 105 -5.47 -14.79 -2.09
CA LYS A 105 -5.77 -14.48 -0.69
C LYS A 105 -4.47 -14.17 0.09
N PRO A 106 -4.48 -13.19 1.01
CA PRO A 106 -3.28 -12.82 1.78
C PRO A 106 -2.59 -13.99 2.48
N LYS A 107 -3.37 -14.95 3.02
CA LYS A 107 -2.84 -16.17 3.64
C LYS A 107 -2.09 -17.08 2.66
N GLU A 108 -2.50 -17.10 1.39
CA GLU A 108 -1.83 -17.86 0.32
C GLU A 108 -0.51 -17.20 -0.04
N VAL A 109 -0.51 -15.87 -0.22
CA VAL A 109 0.71 -15.07 -0.45
C VAL A 109 1.70 -15.27 0.70
N ASN A 110 1.25 -15.13 1.95
CA ASN A 110 2.10 -15.31 3.13
C ASN A 110 2.69 -16.74 3.20
N ARG A 111 1.90 -17.75 2.85
CA ARG A 111 2.39 -19.13 2.75
C ARG A 111 3.46 -19.29 1.66
N MET A 112 3.25 -18.66 0.50
CA MET A 112 4.21 -18.68 -0.61
C MET A 112 5.52 -17.98 -0.25
N LEU A 113 5.47 -16.87 0.46
CA LEU A 113 6.66 -16.15 0.93
C LEU A 113 7.45 -16.93 2.00
N ARG A 114 6.79 -17.79 2.76
CA ARG A 114 7.46 -18.66 3.75
C ARG A 114 8.04 -19.95 3.16
N ASN A 115 7.58 -20.34 1.99
CA ASN A 115 8.00 -21.56 1.32
C ASN A 115 8.72 -21.22 0.01
N ALA A 116 9.89 -21.82 -0.18
CA ALA A 116 10.59 -21.68 -1.46
C ALA A 116 9.76 -22.28 -2.60
N ASN A 117 9.35 -21.46 -3.57
CA ASN A 117 8.71 -21.94 -4.79
C ASN A 117 8.95 -20.97 -5.97
N ASP A 118 8.93 -21.51 -7.20
CA ASP A 118 9.20 -20.77 -8.43
C ASP A 118 7.94 -20.19 -9.09
N TRP A 119 6.77 -20.48 -8.57
CA TRP A 119 5.53 -20.15 -9.26
C TRP A 119 5.39 -18.66 -9.60
N PRO A 120 5.66 -17.72 -8.68
CA PRO A 120 5.65 -16.30 -9.01
C PRO A 120 6.65 -15.92 -10.10
N ALA A 121 7.86 -16.47 -10.04
CA ALA A 121 8.92 -16.19 -11.01
C ALA A 121 8.60 -16.79 -12.40
N ILE A 122 7.97 -17.97 -12.44
CA ILE A 122 7.46 -18.57 -13.69
C ILE A 122 6.37 -17.67 -14.29
N LYS A 123 5.42 -17.19 -13.48
CA LYS A 123 4.37 -16.28 -13.94
C LYS A 123 4.91 -14.96 -14.49
N LYS A 124 5.97 -14.44 -13.87
CA LYS A 124 6.69 -13.23 -14.35
C LYS A 124 7.50 -13.49 -15.63
N GLY A 125 7.68 -14.76 -16.04
CA GLY A 125 8.57 -15.11 -17.15
C GLY A 125 10.06 -14.91 -16.85
N SER A 126 10.44 -14.77 -15.58
CA SER A 126 11.83 -14.56 -15.18
C SER A 126 12.64 -15.85 -15.03
N ILE A 127 11.96 -16.99 -14.93
CA ILE A 127 12.56 -18.32 -14.94
C ILE A 127 11.79 -19.29 -15.83
N GLN A 128 12.48 -20.33 -16.30
CA GLN A 128 11.92 -21.36 -17.16
C GLN A 128 10.77 -22.12 -16.46
N SER A 129 9.66 -22.32 -17.16
CA SER A 129 8.55 -23.16 -16.70
C SER A 129 8.89 -24.65 -16.71
N TYR A 130 8.10 -25.46 -16.01
CA TYR A 130 8.30 -26.92 -16.02
C TYR A 130 8.08 -27.54 -17.41
N SER A 131 7.11 -27.03 -18.15
CA SER A 131 6.84 -27.51 -19.52
C SER A 131 7.98 -27.18 -20.48
N GLU A 132 8.59 -26.03 -20.35
CA GLU A 132 9.79 -25.65 -21.11
C GLU A 132 10.99 -26.48 -20.71
N ALA A 133 11.22 -26.68 -19.40
CA ALA A 133 12.29 -27.51 -18.90
C ALA A 133 12.16 -28.97 -19.40
N LEU A 134 10.95 -29.50 -19.48
CA LEU A 134 10.68 -30.81 -20.05
C LEU A 134 11.02 -30.85 -21.55
N LYS A 135 10.53 -29.86 -22.32
CA LYS A 135 10.79 -29.77 -23.77
C LYS A 135 12.27 -29.63 -24.11
N THR A 136 13.04 -28.98 -23.26
CA THR A 136 14.49 -28.76 -23.46
C THR A 136 15.37 -29.82 -22.80
N GLY A 137 14.79 -30.84 -22.16
CA GLY A 137 15.52 -31.90 -21.49
C GLY A 137 16.15 -31.53 -20.14
N HIS A 138 15.80 -30.36 -19.58
CA HIS A 138 16.39 -29.82 -18.35
C HIS A 138 15.52 -30.03 -17.09
N LEU A 139 14.48 -30.85 -17.14
CA LEU A 139 13.54 -31.05 -16.03
C LEU A 139 14.24 -31.48 -14.73
N ILE A 140 15.16 -32.47 -14.82
CA ILE A 140 15.90 -32.99 -13.65
C ILE A 140 16.77 -31.88 -13.04
N THR A 141 17.44 -31.10 -13.88
CA THR A 141 18.26 -29.95 -13.43
C THR A 141 17.39 -28.91 -12.72
N LYS A 142 16.22 -28.60 -13.27
CA LYS A 142 15.26 -27.68 -12.65
C LYS A 142 14.81 -28.20 -11.28
N LEU A 143 14.38 -29.46 -11.17
CA LEU A 143 13.95 -30.05 -9.89
C LEU A 143 15.07 -30.06 -8.84
N ARG A 144 16.32 -30.35 -9.24
CA ARG A 144 17.48 -30.27 -8.32
C ARG A 144 17.74 -28.83 -7.85
N SER A 145 17.61 -27.86 -8.74
CA SER A 145 17.77 -26.43 -8.39
C SER A 145 16.69 -25.99 -7.42
N GLU A 146 15.47 -26.47 -7.58
CA GLU A 146 14.36 -26.18 -6.66
C GLU A 146 14.61 -26.71 -5.25
N TRP A 147 15.19 -27.87 -5.11
CA TRP A 147 15.52 -28.44 -3.80
C TRP A 147 16.56 -27.61 -3.02
N LYS A 148 17.42 -26.87 -3.72
CA LYS A 148 18.47 -26.01 -3.15
C LYS A 148 18.06 -24.54 -3.04
N ARG A 149 16.84 -24.21 -3.35
CA ARG A 149 16.37 -22.82 -3.42
C ARG A 149 16.28 -22.17 -2.06
N MET A 150 16.59 -20.88 -2.01
CA MET A 150 16.26 -20.01 -0.90
C MET A 150 14.77 -19.68 -0.87
N SER A 151 14.23 -19.46 0.33
CA SER A 151 12.88 -18.88 0.47
C SER A 151 12.82 -17.49 -0.14
N ALA A 152 11.62 -17.07 -0.55
CA ALA A 152 11.35 -15.69 -0.92
C ALA A 152 11.77 -14.74 0.22
N MET A 153 12.39 -13.62 -0.14
CA MET A 153 12.98 -12.69 0.82
C MET A 153 12.18 -11.41 1.03
N ASP A 154 11.36 -11.03 0.07
CA ASP A 154 10.56 -9.82 0.14
C ASP A 154 9.29 -9.88 -0.76
N VAL A 155 8.52 -8.79 -0.75
CA VAL A 155 7.28 -8.67 -1.52
C VAL A 155 7.50 -8.60 -3.03
N SER A 156 8.72 -8.32 -3.50
CA SER A 156 9.04 -8.36 -4.93
C SER A 156 8.97 -9.77 -5.51
N ASP A 157 9.03 -10.80 -4.67
CA ASP A 157 8.87 -12.19 -5.07
C ASP A 157 7.40 -12.58 -5.35
N VAL A 158 6.43 -11.75 -4.98
CA VAL A 158 5.02 -11.96 -5.30
C VAL A 158 4.75 -11.65 -6.77
N TYR A 159 3.84 -12.40 -7.38
CA TYR A 159 3.27 -12.05 -8.67
C TYR A 159 2.04 -11.17 -8.45
N TYR A 160 2.05 -9.98 -9.03
CA TYR A 160 0.93 -9.06 -8.99
C TYR A 160 0.14 -9.13 -10.30
N ASP A 161 -1.18 -9.26 -10.18
CA ASP A 161 -2.08 -9.38 -11.32
C ASP A 161 -2.38 -8.01 -11.96
N ARG A 162 -2.27 -6.93 -11.17
CA ARG A 162 -2.57 -5.55 -11.59
C ARG A 162 -1.72 -4.53 -10.84
N PHE A 163 -1.53 -3.38 -11.48
CA PHE A 163 -1.01 -2.16 -10.87
C PHE A 163 -2.13 -1.13 -10.88
N LEU A 164 -2.38 -0.51 -9.74
CA LEU A 164 -3.52 0.38 -9.54
C LEU A 164 -3.05 1.81 -9.28
N ILE A 165 -3.85 2.77 -9.74
CA ILE A 165 -3.73 4.19 -9.42
C ILE A 165 -5.00 4.61 -8.70
N ASN A 166 -4.89 5.00 -7.43
CA ASN A 166 -6.04 5.33 -6.58
C ASN A 166 -7.11 4.21 -6.59
N GLY A 167 -6.68 2.94 -6.51
CA GLY A 167 -7.55 1.77 -6.51
C GLY A 167 -8.16 1.40 -7.87
N LYS A 168 -7.72 2.00 -8.98
CA LYS A 168 -8.26 1.76 -10.33
C LYS A 168 -7.15 1.37 -11.31
N ASN A 169 -7.45 0.50 -12.27
CA ASN A 169 -6.51 0.11 -13.34
C ASN A 169 -6.13 1.29 -14.25
N LYS A 170 -7.01 2.27 -14.40
CA LYS A 170 -6.80 3.47 -15.21
C LYS A 170 -7.45 4.66 -14.50
N SER A 171 -6.81 5.82 -14.61
CA SER A 171 -7.37 7.10 -14.15
C SER A 171 -7.23 8.11 -15.29
N GLN A 172 -8.30 8.86 -15.52
CA GLN A 172 -8.32 9.95 -16.51
C GLN A 172 -8.51 11.27 -15.76
N LEU A 173 -7.66 12.23 -16.05
CA LEU A 173 -7.66 13.57 -15.48
C LEU A 173 -8.25 14.53 -16.54
N SER A 174 -9.56 14.69 -16.54
CA SER A 174 -10.27 15.55 -17.52
C SER A 174 -10.40 17.02 -17.09
N GLN A 175 -10.03 17.34 -15.84
CA GLN A 175 -10.14 18.69 -15.27
C GLN A 175 -9.02 19.66 -15.69
N PHE A 176 -8.02 19.18 -16.42
CA PHE A 176 -6.87 19.98 -16.84
C PHE A 176 -6.83 20.15 -18.36
N LYS A 177 -6.27 21.28 -18.79
CA LYS A 177 -6.08 21.62 -20.19
C LYS A 177 -4.59 21.64 -20.54
N ALA A 178 -4.26 21.55 -21.82
CA ALA A 178 -2.90 21.73 -22.31
C ALA A 178 -2.36 23.11 -21.89
N GLY A 179 -1.18 23.15 -21.28
CA GLY A 179 -0.57 24.36 -20.74
C GLY A 179 -0.77 24.57 -19.23
N ASP A 180 -1.67 23.83 -18.60
CA ASP A 180 -1.86 23.90 -17.14
C ASP A 180 -0.64 23.30 -16.40
N THR A 181 -0.29 23.96 -15.29
CA THR A 181 0.73 23.42 -14.36
C THR A 181 0.03 22.70 -13.23
N VAL A 182 0.34 21.41 -13.07
CA VAL A 182 -0.27 20.54 -12.07
C VAL A 182 0.82 19.84 -11.28
N ARG A 183 0.62 19.68 -9.97
CA ARG A 183 1.49 18.89 -9.10
C ARG A 183 0.90 17.49 -8.91
N LEU A 184 1.64 16.47 -9.28
CA LEU A 184 1.35 15.10 -8.88
C LEU A 184 2.01 14.84 -7.52
N ARG A 185 1.26 14.24 -6.60
CA ARG A 185 1.72 13.83 -5.27
C ARG A 185 1.66 12.30 -5.20
N VAL A 186 2.80 11.66 -5.39
CA VAL A 186 2.96 10.20 -5.37
C VAL A 186 3.42 9.74 -4.00
#